data_a71cb923ed62f31f6baccc7440783f51
#
_entry.id   a71cb923ed62f31f6baccc7440783f51
#
_cell.length_a   1.000
_cell.length_b   1.000
_cell.length_c   1.000
_cell.angle_alpha   90.00
_cell.angle_beta   90.00
_cell.angle_gamma   90.00
#
_symmetry.space_group_name_H-M   'P 1'
#
loop_
_entity.id
_entity.type
_entity.pdbx_description
1 polymer ?
#
loop_
_entity_poly.entity_id
_entity_poly.type
_entity_poly.pdbx_seq_one_letter_code
_entity_poly.pdbx_strand_id
1 'polypeptide(L)'
;EKIRPDGRQLDEVRPISCRTGVLPRTHGSGLFTRGQTQVLNVATVAPLSEKQTIDGIGVETEKRYIHHYNFPSFSVGETRSSRGPGRREIGHGALAERALVPVIPSEEEFPYALRLVSEVLESNGSSSMASVCGSTLSLMDAGVPIKAPVAGIAMGLVTQGEHYTIFTDIQGMEDALGDMDFKVAGTAKGVTAIQMDIKKIGRASCRERV
;
A
#
# COMPACT_ATOMS: atom_id res chain seq x y z
N GLU A 1 19.99 -22.88 2.65
CA GLU A 1 20.49 -22.17 1.46
C GLU A 1 19.79 -20.81 1.37
N LYS A 2 20.54 -19.72 1.11
CA LYS A 2 19.99 -18.36 0.99
C LYS A 2 19.54 -18.08 -0.46
N ILE A 3 18.66 -18.93 -0.97
CA ILE A 3 18.13 -18.85 -2.35
C ILE A 3 16.64 -18.56 -2.25
N ARG A 4 16.20 -17.47 -2.90
CA ARG A 4 14.77 -17.12 -3.00
C ARG A 4 14.10 -17.93 -4.11
N PRO A 5 12.77 -18.17 -4.03
CA PRO A 5 12.05 -18.97 -5.03
C PRO A 5 12.17 -18.45 -6.47
N ASP A 6 12.36 -17.16 -6.65
CA ASP A 6 12.54 -16.51 -7.96
C ASP A 6 14.00 -16.23 -8.33
N GLY A 7 14.97 -16.69 -7.54
CA GLY A 7 16.39 -16.54 -7.78
C GLY A 7 16.99 -15.19 -7.43
N ARG A 8 16.21 -14.22 -6.92
CA ARG A 8 16.71 -12.92 -6.49
C ARG A 8 17.64 -13.01 -5.28
N GLN A 9 18.49 -12.01 -5.11
CA GLN A 9 19.25 -11.79 -3.88
C GLN A 9 18.30 -11.34 -2.75
N LEU A 10 18.79 -11.42 -1.49
CA LEU A 10 17.96 -11.12 -0.31
C LEU A 10 17.47 -9.65 -0.26
N ASP A 11 18.26 -8.74 -0.77
CA ASP A 11 18.02 -7.29 -0.81
C ASP A 11 17.49 -6.78 -2.16
N GLU A 12 17.31 -7.68 -3.12
CA GLU A 12 16.89 -7.34 -4.47
C GLU A 12 15.39 -7.10 -4.56
N VAL A 13 15.03 -5.94 -5.14
CA VAL A 13 13.65 -5.54 -5.45
C VAL A 13 13.28 -5.97 -6.87
N ARG A 14 12.07 -6.47 -7.06
CA ARG A 14 11.54 -6.80 -8.40
C ARG A 14 11.54 -5.57 -9.32
N PRO A 15 11.64 -5.75 -10.63
CA PRO A 15 11.58 -4.65 -11.59
C PRO A 15 10.35 -3.76 -11.38
N ILE A 16 10.57 -2.44 -11.33
CA ILE A 16 9.52 -1.45 -11.12
C ILE A 16 9.23 -0.71 -12.43
N SER A 17 7.95 -0.51 -12.72
CA SER A 17 7.46 0.33 -13.80
C SER A 17 6.35 1.24 -13.27
N CYS A 18 6.42 2.52 -13.64
CA CYS A 18 5.45 3.54 -13.25
C CYS A 18 4.91 4.25 -14.49
N ARG A 19 3.59 4.47 -14.55
CA ARG A 19 2.92 5.25 -15.61
C ARG A 19 1.88 6.16 -14.97
N THR A 20 1.79 7.39 -15.46
CA THR A 20 0.74 8.36 -15.08
C THR A 20 -0.11 8.71 -16.29
N GLY A 21 -1.26 9.37 -16.05
CA GLY A 21 -2.16 9.76 -17.14
C GLY A 21 -2.75 8.58 -17.92
N VAL A 22 -2.90 7.42 -17.27
CA VAL A 22 -3.36 6.17 -17.92
C VAL A 22 -4.82 6.27 -18.35
N LEU A 23 -5.64 6.98 -17.55
CA LEU A 23 -7.06 7.15 -17.80
C LEU A 23 -7.35 8.61 -18.16
N PRO A 24 -7.77 8.92 -19.38
CA PRO A 24 -7.82 10.30 -19.89
C PRO A 24 -8.98 11.15 -19.30
N ARG A 25 -9.92 10.54 -18.58
CA ARG A 25 -11.10 11.22 -18.03
C ARG A 25 -11.12 11.31 -16.52
N THR A 26 -10.05 10.87 -15.85
CA THR A 26 -9.88 11.01 -14.40
C THR A 26 -9.10 12.28 -14.09
N HIS A 27 -9.20 12.79 -12.86
CA HIS A 27 -8.39 13.94 -12.44
C HIS A 27 -6.90 13.58 -12.34
N GLY A 28 -6.60 12.33 -11.91
CA GLY A 28 -5.26 11.76 -11.96
C GLY A 28 -5.32 10.24 -11.91
N SER A 29 -4.37 9.59 -12.54
CA SER A 29 -4.25 8.13 -12.54
C SER A 29 -2.79 7.69 -12.54
N GLY A 30 -2.50 6.66 -11.74
CA GLY A 30 -1.18 6.06 -11.62
C GLY A 30 -1.24 4.54 -11.76
N LEU A 31 -0.47 3.98 -12.66
CA LEU A 31 -0.26 2.55 -12.77
C LEU A 31 1.12 2.23 -12.23
N PHE A 32 1.16 1.50 -11.14
CA PHE A 32 2.38 1.01 -10.51
C PHE A 32 2.49 -0.49 -10.70
N THR A 33 3.63 -0.93 -11.20
CA THR A 33 3.92 -2.35 -11.40
C THR A 33 5.25 -2.69 -10.74
N ARG A 34 5.27 -3.79 -9.97
CA ARG A 34 6.49 -4.35 -9.36
C ARG A 34 6.47 -5.86 -9.58
N GLY A 35 7.24 -6.32 -10.56
CA GLY A 35 7.16 -7.70 -11.03
C GLY A 35 5.74 -8.08 -11.43
N GLN A 36 5.16 -9.08 -10.76
CA GLN A 36 3.80 -9.57 -10.96
C GLN A 36 2.76 -8.90 -10.05
N THR A 37 3.07 -7.76 -9.45
CA THR A 37 2.12 -6.99 -8.66
C THR A 37 1.84 -5.68 -9.37
N GLN A 38 0.59 -5.47 -9.78
CA GLN A 38 0.16 -4.29 -10.51
C GLN A 38 -1.07 -3.66 -9.87
N VAL A 39 -1.01 -2.34 -9.65
CA VAL A 39 -2.11 -1.55 -9.07
C VAL A 39 -2.35 -0.32 -9.93
N LEU A 40 -3.60 -0.17 -10.35
CA LEU A 40 -4.10 1.07 -10.94
C LEU A 40 -4.71 1.92 -9.83
N ASN A 41 -4.19 3.12 -9.63
CA ASN A 41 -4.76 4.07 -8.69
C ASN A 41 -5.39 5.24 -9.44
N VAL A 42 -6.58 5.65 -8.98
CA VAL A 42 -7.35 6.76 -9.55
C VAL A 42 -7.59 7.79 -8.46
N ALA A 43 -7.21 9.03 -8.73
CA ALA A 43 -7.48 10.17 -7.87
C ALA A 43 -8.68 10.98 -8.39
N THR A 44 -9.59 11.30 -7.48
CA THR A 44 -10.73 12.21 -7.71
C THR A 44 -10.59 13.39 -6.77
N VAL A 45 -10.68 14.58 -7.33
CA VAL A 45 -10.70 15.87 -6.62
C VAL A 45 -12.13 16.39 -6.63
N ALA A 46 -12.67 16.75 -5.48
CA ALA A 46 -14.07 17.15 -5.33
C ALA A 46 -14.18 18.39 -4.41
N PRO A 47 -15.30 19.14 -4.46
CA PRO A 47 -15.52 20.21 -3.51
C PRO A 47 -15.62 19.69 -2.07
N LEU A 48 -15.39 20.56 -1.09
CA LEU A 48 -15.40 20.20 0.34
C LEU A 48 -16.76 19.67 0.83
N SER A 49 -17.86 19.97 0.15
CA SER A 49 -19.18 19.39 0.43
C SER A 49 -19.23 17.85 0.28
N GLU A 50 -18.27 17.28 -0.46
CA GLU A 50 -18.15 15.84 -0.68
C GLU A 50 -17.28 15.13 0.37
N LYS A 51 -16.95 15.79 1.49
CA LYS A 51 -16.31 15.13 2.63
C LYS A 51 -17.19 13.97 3.12
N GLN A 52 -16.53 12.89 3.52
CA GLN A 52 -17.23 11.77 4.13
C GLN A 52 -17.65 12.15 5.55
N THR A 53 -18.96 12.07 5.85
CA THR A 53 -19.47 12.16 7.21
C THR A 53 -19.21 10.83 7.92
N ILE A 54 -18.65 10.89 9.13
CA ILE A 54 -18.41 9.74 9.99
C ILE A 54 -19.42 9.79 11.14
N ASP A 55 -20.41 8.92 11.10
CA ASP A 55 -21.39 8.75 12.17
C ASP A 55 -20.96 7.59 13.08
N GLY A 56 -20.22 7.91 14.12
CA GLY A 56 -19.66 6.95 15.04
C GLY A 56 -19.39 7.56 16.42
N ILE A 57 -18.92 6.73 17.36
CA ILE A 57 -18.57 7.15 18.72
C ILE A 57 -17.19 7.83 18.82
N GLY A 58 -16.47 7.94 17.71
CA GLY A 58 -15.16 8.59 17.63
C GLY A 58 -15.24 10.12 17.64
N VAL A 59 -14.11 10.77 17.78
CA VAL A 59 -13.99 12.24 17.77
C VAL A 59 -14.06 12.81 16.35
N GLU A 60 -13.63 12.04 15.36
CA GLU A 60 -13.67 12.45 13.94
C GLU A 60 -15.10 12.35 13.42
N THR A 61 -15.62 13.46 12.92
CA THR A 61 -16.98 13.57 12.34
C THR A 61 -16.96 13.68 10.82
N GLU A 62 -15.83 14.10 10.24
CA GLU A 62 -15.68 14.29 8.82
C GLU A 62 -14.30 13.81 8.35
N LYS A 63 -14.23 13.38 7.09
CA LYS A 63 -13.01 12.92 6.47
C LYS A 63 -12.89 13.49 5.06
N ARG A 64 -11.86 14.31 4.85
CA ARG A 64 -11.59 14.98 3.59
C ARG A 64 -10.77 14.13 2.61
N TYR A 65 -9.90 13.28 3.13
CA TYR A 65 -9.10 12.36 2.36
C TYR A 65 -9.58 10.92 2.59
N ILE A 66 -9.97 10.25 1.51
CA ILE A 66 -10.58 8.92 1.52
C ILE A 66 -9.77 8.02 0.61
N HIS A 67 -9.42 6.83 1.09
CA HIS A 67 -8.71 5.83 0.28
C HIS A 67 -9.49 4.52 0.27
N HIS A 68 -9.95 4.11 -0.91
CA HIS A 68 -10.56 2.81 -1.14
C HIS A 68 -9.56 1.87 -1.81
N TYR A 69 -9.60 0.62 -1.40
CA TYR A 69 -8.75 -0.43 -1.93
C TYR A 69 -9.60 -1.62 -2.33
N ASN A 70 -9.50 -2.04 -3.57
CA ASN A 70 -10.21 -3.17 -4.14
C ASN A 70 -9.22 -4.27 -4.52
N PHE A 71 -9.53 -5.48 -4.05
CA PHE A 71 -8.74 -6.69 -4.32
C PHE A 71 -9.64 -7.76 -4.95
N PRO A 72 -9.96 -7.62 -6.24
CA PRO A 72 -10.80 -8.58 -6.93
C PRO A 72 -10.11 -9.94 -7.04
N SER A 73 -10.89 -11.01 -7.04
CA SER A 73 -10.38 -12.39 -7.04
C SER A 73 -9.52 -12.70 -8.26
N PHE A 74 -9.80 -12.08 -9.40
CA PHE A 74 -9.00 -12.28 -10.62
C PHE A 74 -7.55 -11.83 -10.47
N SER A 75 -7.25 -10.90 -9.55
CA SER A 75 -5.88 -10.41 -9.30
C SER A 75 -4.91 -11.51 -8.84
N VAL A 76 -5.43 -12.59 -8.32
CA VAL A 76 -4.68 -13.80 -7.90
C VAL A 76 -5.12 -15.05 -8.67
N GLY A 77 -5.85 -14.89 -9.79
CA GLY A 77 -6.31 -15.99 -10.62
C GLY A 77 -7.43 -16.84 -10.02
N GLU A 78 -8.14 -16.32 -9.00
CA GLU A 78 -9.26 -17.01 -8.37
C GLU A 78 -10.61 -16.58 -8.94
N THR A 79 -11.60 -17.47 -8.89
CA THR A 79 -13.01 -17.15 -9.12
C THR A 79 -13.74 -17.11 -7.79
N ARG A 80 -14.24 -15.92 -7.41
CA ARG A 80 -14.96 -15.73 -6.16
C ARG A 80 -16.13 -14.77 -6.36
N SER A 81 -17.24 -15.02 -5.67
CA SER A 81 -18.36 -14.07 -5.64
C SER A 81 -17.95 -12.78 -4.93
N SER A 82 -18.17 -11.63 -5.54
CA SER A 82 -17.98 -10.33 -4.92
C SER A 82 -19.18 -9.99 -4.04
N ARG A 83 -18.93 -9.85 -2.72
CA ARG A 83 -19.95 -9.52 -1.72
C ARG A 83 -19.64 -8.23 -0.95
N GLY A 84 -18.90 -7.32 -1.59
CA GLY A 84 -18.37 -6.11 -0.95
C GLY A 84 -16.97 -6.31 -0.35
N PRO A 85 -16.37 -5.24 0.22
CA PRO A 85 -15.01 -5.26 0.74
C PRO A 85 -14.89 -6.16 1.97
N GLY A 86 -13.90 -7.04 1.96
CA GLY A 86 -13.54 -7.88 3.09
C GLY A 86 -12.60 -7.15 4.07
N ARG A 87 -12.24 -7.81 5.18
CA ARG A 87 -11.33 -7.24 6.19
C ARG A 87 -9.95 -6.88 5.63
N ARG A 88 -9.45 -7.68 4.67
CA ARG A 88 -8.18 -7.42 3.97
C ARG A 88 -8.22 -6.08 3.24
N GLU A 89 -9.26 -5.84 2.47
CA GLU A 89 -9.43 -4.62 1.69
C GLU A 89 -9.55 -3.39 2.60
N ILE A 90 -10.30 -3.50 3.68
CA ILE A 90 -10.44 -2.43 4.68
C ILE A 90 -9.08 -2.14 5.33
N GLY A 91 -8.35 -3.17 5.78
CA GLY A 91 -7.05 -3.01 6.45
C GLY A 91 -5.96 -2.46 5.52
N HIS A 92 -5.89 -2.95 4.28
CA HIS A 92 -4.93 -2.47 3.29
C HIS A 92 -5.24 -1.04 2.83
N GLY A 93 -6.52 -0.71 2.66
CA GLY A 93 -6.95 0.67 2.36
C GLY A 93 -6.59 1.63 3.50
N ALA A 94 -6.85 1.25 4.73
CA ALA A 94 -6.49 2.05 5.91
C ALA A 94 -4.97 2.25 6.06
N LEU A 95 -4.16 1.24 5.74
CA LEU A 95 -2.70 1.35 5.75
C LEU A 95 -2.21 2.33 4.69
N ALA A 96 -2.70 2.21 3.46
CA ALA A 96 -2.34 3.09 2.36
C ALA A 96 -2.78 4.54 2.64
N GLU A 97 -3.96 4.72 3.22
CA GLU A 97 -4.45 6.03 3.63
C GLU A 97 -3.54 6.68 4.68
N ARG A 98 -3.23 5.97 5.77
CA ARG A 98 -2.34 6.47 6.83
C ARG A 98 -0.96 6.83 6.31
N ALA A 99 -0.45 6.08 5.33
CA ALA A 99 0.84 6.36 4.72
C ALA A 99 0.89 7.73 4.04
N LEU A 100 -0.23 8.20 3.49
CA LEU A 100 -0.30 9.42 2.71
C LEU A 100 -0.84 10.64 3.49
N VAL A 101 -1.63 10.44 4.56
CA VAL A 101 -2.18 11.53 5.38
C VAL A 101 -1.14 12.59 5.76
N PRO A 102 0.09 12.26 6.20
CA PRO A 102 1.07 13.27 6.59
C PRO A 102 1.56 14.17 5.45
N VAL A 103 1.41 13.74 4.21
CA VAL A 103 1.87 14.48 3.03
C VAL A 103 0.74 15.17 2.27
N ILE A 104 -0.51 14.89 2.59
CA ILE A 104 -1.66 15.61 2.02
C ILE A 104 -1.59 17.07 2.48
N PRO A 105 -1.77 18.05 1.56
CA PRO A 105 -1.80 19.45 1.92
C PRO A 105 -2.97 19.79 2.86
N SER A 106 -2.84 20.83 3.64
CA SER A 106 -3.92 21.31 4.52
C SER A 106 -5.15 21.77 3.69
N GLU A 107 -6.28 21.94 4.36
CA GLU A 107 -7.50 22.45 3.70
C GLU A 107 -7.31 23.89 3.21
N GLU A 108 -6.49 24.68 3.91
CA GLU A 108 -6.16 26.06 3.52
C GLU A 108 -5.28 26.11 2.27
N GLU A 109 -4.33 25.17 2.14
CA GLU A 109 -3.44 25.08 0.98
C GLU A 109 -4.11 24.46 -0.25
N PHE A 110 -5.05 23.54 -0.03
CA PHE A 110 -5.74 22.81 -1.09
C PHE A 110 -7.20 22.54 -0.69
N PRO A 111 -8.15 23.45 -0.95
CA PRO A 111 -9.52 23.40 -0.43
C PRO A 111 -10.42 22.42 -1.21
N TYR A 112 -10.01 21.18 -1.33
CA TYR A 112 -10.75 20.11 -1.99
C TYR A 112 -10.76 18.83 -1.17
N ALA A 113 -11.82 18.06 -1.29
CA ALA A 113 -11.87 16.68 -0.84
C ALA A 113 -11.15 15.79 -1.86
N LEU A 114 -10.48 14.76 -1.37
CA LEU A 114 -9.69 13.82 -2.17
C LEU A 114 -10.20 12.40 -1.95
N ARG A 115 -10.51 11.71 -3.03
CA ARG A 115 -10.82 10.28 -3.02
C ARG A 115 -9.86 9.54 -3.91
N LEU A 116 -9.14 8.56 -3.33
CA LEU A 116 -8.32 7.64 -4.08
C LEU A 116 -8.95 6.25 -4.10
N VAL A 117 -8.85 5.59 -5.23
CA VAL A 117 -9.27 4.21 -5.41
C VAL A 117 -8.12 3.42 -5.98
N SER A 118 -7.66 2.42 -5.23
CA SER A 118 -6.65 1.47 -5.70
C SER A 118 -7.32 0.19 -6.18
N GLU A 119 -7.17 -0.11 -7.46
CA GLU A 119 -7.62 -1.34 -8.10
C GLU A 119 -6.42 -2.27 -8.30
N VAL A 120 -6.41 -3.40 -7.60
CA VAL A 120 -5.36 -4.40 -7.77
C VAL A 120 -5.66 -5.23 -8.99
N LEU A 121 -4.86 -5.08 -10.03
CA LEU A 121 -5.02 -5.78 -11.30
C LEU A 121 -4.35 -7.16 -11.28
N GLU A 122 -3.19 -7.25 -10.64
CA GLU A 122 -2.44 -8.48 -10.43
C GLU A 122 -1.68 -8.42 -9.11
N SER A 123 -1.58 -9.53 -8.38
CA SER A 123 -0.90 -9.57 -7.09
C SER A 123 -0.08 -10.84 -6.90
N ASN A 124 1.22 -10.65 -6.69
CA ASN A 124 2.14 -11.65 -6.14
C ASN A 124 2.95 -11.05 -4.98
N GLY A 125 2.23 -10.65 -3.93
CA GLY A 125 2.79 -10.09 -2.70
C GLY A 125 2.85 -8.57 -2.66
N SER A 126 2.51 -8.02 -1.50
CA SER A 126 2.54 -6.60 -1.12
C SER A 126 1.82 -5.62 -2.06
N SER A 127 0.58 -5.94 -2.40
CA SER A 127 -0.30 -5.04 -3.14
C SER A 127 -0.65 -3.76 -2.36
N SER A 128 -0.66 -3.80 -1.03
CA SER A 128 -0.88 -2.60 -0.21
C SER A 128 0.24 -1.55 -0.38
N MET A 129 1.50 -1.98 -0.45
CA MET A 129 2.62 -1.06 -0.69
C MET A 129 2.66 -0.59 -2.14
N ALA A 130 2.25 -1.44 -3.08
CA ALA A 130 2.02 -1.02 -4.47
C ALA A 130 0.92 0.05 -4.57
N SER A 131 -0.14 -0.06 -3.75
CA SER A 131 -1.20 0.97 -3.66
C SER A 131 -0.67 2.30 -3.14
N VAL A 132 0.22 2.31 -2.14
CA VAL A 132 0.89 3.53 -1.66
C VAL A 132 1.65 4.21 -2.77
N CYS A 133 2.46 3.45 -3.52
CA CYS A 133 3.23 3.99 -4.64
C CYS A 133 2.32 4.51 -5.76
N GLY A 134 1.29 3.74 -6.14
CA GLY A 134 0.30 4.14 -7.15
C GLY A 134 -0.48 5.40 -6.74
N SER A 135 -0.79 5.53 -5.45
CA SER A 135 -1.49 6.70 -4.90
C SER A 135 -0.64 7.97 -4.98
N THR A 136 0.65 7.86 -4.68
CA THR A 136 1.59 8.97 -4.89
C THR A 136 1.58 9.43 -6.34
N LEU A 137 1.65 8.50 -7.29
CA LEU A 137 1.62 8.80 -8.72
C LEU A 137 0.32 9.50 -9.13
N SER A 138 -0.83 8.98 -8.71
CA SER A 138 -2.14 9.54 -9.08
C SER A 138 -2.41 10.91 -8.45
N LEU A 139 -1.95 11.16 -7.21
CA LEU A 139 -2.04 12.46 -6.57
C LEU A 139 -1.21 13.51 -7.31
N MET A 140 0.03 13.16 -7.67
CA MET A 140 0.90 14.06 -8.43
C MET A 140 0.36 14.31 -9.84
N ASP A 141 -0.18 13.30 -10.51
CA ASP A 141 -0.83 13.41 -11.82
C ASP A 141 -2.09 14.30 -11.76
N ALA A 142 -2.84 14.26 -10.66
CA ALA A 142 -3.99 15.13 -10.39
C ALA A 142 -3.60 16.58 -10.03
N GLY A 143 -2.32 16.90 -9.94
CA GLY A 143 -1.83 18.22 -9.56
C GLY A 143 -2.00 18.55 -8.06
N VAL A 144 -2.22 17.56 -7.21
CA VAL A 144 -2.29 17.77 -5.75
C VAL A 144 -0.91 18.11 -5.21
N PRO A 145 -0.70 19.25 -4.54
CA PRO A 145 0.61 19.66 -4.03
C PRO A 145 0.98 18.90 -2.75
N ILE A 146 1.23 17.59 -2.87
CA ILE A 146 1.70 16.78 -1.74
C ILE A 146 3.07 17.24 -1.24
N LYS A 147 3.29 17.20 0.06
CA LYS A 147 4.52 17.69 0.70
C LYS A 147 5.78 16.91 0.29
N ALA A 148 5.62 15.63 -0.02
CA ALA A 148 6.68 14.75 -0.51
C ALA A 148 6.08 13.48 -1.12
N PRO A 149 6.76 12.83 -2.07
CA PRO A 149 6.36 11.51 -2.55
C PRO A 149 6.53 10.46 -1.44
N VAL A 150 5.56 9.56 -1.33
CA VAL A 150 5.59 8.41 -0.42
C VAL A 150 5.78 7.14 -1.23
N ALA A 151 6.70 6.31 -0.80
CA ALA A 151 6.88 4.95 -1.32
C ALA A 151 6.74 3.94 -0.20
N GLY A 152 6.48 2.69 -0.55
CA GLY A 152 6.34 1.62 0.43
C GLY A 152 6.89 0.30 -0.07
N ILE A 153 7.41 -0.52 0.88
CA ILE A 153 7.96 -1.84 0.60
C ILE A 153 7.57 -2.81 1.69
N ALA A 154 7.52 -4.10 1.36
CA ALA A 154 7.35 -5.18 2.31
C ALA A 154 8.63 -5.99 2.46
N MET A 155 8.99 -6.23 3.71
CA MET A 155 10.13 -7.05 4.13
C MET A 155 9.61 -8.35 4.74
N GLY A 156 10.38 -9.41 4.65
CA GLY A 156 10.08 -10.70 5.27
C GLY A 156 11.17 -11.16 6.22
N LEU A 157 10.78 -11.99 7.17
CA LEU A 157 11.68 -12.67 8.09
C LEU A 157 11.38 -14.16 8.11
N VAL A 158 12.43 -14.95 8.01
CA VAL A 158 12.40 -16.41 8.26
C VAL A 158 13.41 -16.73 9.34
N THR A 159 12.99 -17.55 10.30
CA THR A 159 13.83 -17.99 11.42
C THR A 159 13.98 -19.51 11.44
N GLN A 160 15.18 -19.99 11.74
CA GLN A 160 15.47 -21.41 11.95
C GLN A 160 16.40 -21.57 13.13
N GLY A 161 15.85 -21.97 14.28
CA GLY A 161 16.61 -22.01 15.55
C GLY A 161 17.07 -20.62 15.95
N GLU A 162 18.39 -20.42 16.06
CA GLU A 162 19.00 -19.12 16.37
C GLU A 162 19.33 -18.28 15.11
N HIS A 163 19.22 -18.90 13.93
CA HIS A 163 19.49 -18.21 12.68
C HIS A 163 18.24 -17.50 12.17
N TYR A 164 18.43 -16.31 11.58
CA TYR A 164 17.36 -15.59 10.91
C TYR A 164 17.85 -15.05 9.57
N THR A 165 16.92 -14.85 8.66
CA THR A 165 17.17 -14.23 7.35
C THR A 165 16.08 -13.20 7.07
N ILE A 166 16.52 -12.00 6.70
CA ILE A 166 15.64 -10.91 6.29
C ILE A 166 15.75 -10.77 4.78
N PHE A 167 14.63 -10.52 4.11
CA PHE A 167 14.62 -10.31 2.68
C PHE A 167 13.63 -9.19 2.29
N THR A 168 14.02 -8.47 1.26
CA THR A 168 13.33 -7.29 0.76
C THR A 168 12.36 -7.66 -0.35
N ASP A 169 11.24 -6.95 -0.45
CA ASP A 169 10.23 -7.14 -1.49
C ASP A 169 9.73 -8.58 -1.60
N ILE A 170 9.03 -9.00 -0.57
CA ILE A 170 8.48 -10.36 -0.48
C ILE A 170 7.38 -10.60 -1.51
N GLN A 171 7.40 -11.80 -2.09
CA GLN A 171 6.29 -12.31 -2.91
C GLN A 171 5.32 -13.16 -2.09
N GLY A 172 4.18 -13.51 -2.69
CA GLY A 172 3.09 -14.19 -1.99
C GLY A 172 3.48 -15.50 -1.31
N MET A 173 4.36 -16.30 -1.91
CA MET A 173 4.86 -17.54 -1.30
C MET A 173 5.76 -17.24 -0.08
N GLU A 174 6.61 -16.25 -0.16
CA GLU A 174 7.49 -15.82 0.94
C GLU A 174 6.68 -15.20 2.09
N ASP A 175 5.62 -14.45 1.78
CA ASP A 175 4.66 -13.97 2.76
C ASP A 175 3.94 -15.14 3.44
N ALA A 176 3.41 -16.10 2.69
CA ALA A 176 2.64 -17.21 3.24
C ALA A 176 3.47 -18.14 4.15
N LEU A 177 4.73 -18.39 3.81
CA LEU A 177 5.63 -19.32 4.51
C LEU A 177 6.56 -18.64 5.51
N GLY A 178 6.69 -17.32 5.47
CA GLY A 178 7.54 -16.55 6.38
C GLY A 178 7.01 -16.52 7.82
N ASP A 179 7.88 -16.17 8.76
CA ASP A 179 7.54 -16.05 10.18
C ASP A 179 7.00 -14.66 10.54
N MET A 180 7.39 -13.64 9.78
CA MET A 180 6.94 -12.26 9.93
C MET A 180 6.98 -11.55 8.57
N ASP A 181 6.00 -10.71 8.29
CA ASP A 181 6.07 -9.66 7.28
C ASP A 181 6.02 -8.27 7.93
N PHE A 182 6.80 -7.38 7.38
CA PHE A 182 6.94 -6.00 7.86
C PHE A 182 6.81 -5.03 6.68
N LYS A 183 5.78 -4.22 6.71
CA LYS A 183 5.48 -3.23 5.67
C LYS A 183 5.82 -1.85 6.18
N VAL A 184 6.60 -1.12 5.41
CA VAL A 184 7.02 0.25 5.72
C VAL A 184 6.68 1.15 4.55
N ALA A 185 6.06 2.27 4.85
CA ALA A 185 5.87 3.37 3.91
C ALA A 185 6.46 4.65 4.47
N GLY A 186 6.98 5.49 3.59
CA GLY A 186 7.59 6.74 4.03
C GLY A 186 8.07 7.62 2.89
N THR A 187 8.61 8.76 3.30
CA THR A 187 9.28 9.75 2.46
C THR A 187 10.79 9.69 2.70
N ALA A 188 11.57 10.45 1.94
CA ALA A 188 13.00 10.62 2.20
C ALA A 188 13.30 11.21 3.60
N LYS A 189 12.33 11.83 4.26
CA LYS A 189 12.49 12.45 5.59
C LYS A 189 12.11 11.53 6.76
N GLY A 190 11.38 10.44 6.51
CA GLY A 190 10.96 9.53 7.56
C GLY A 190 9.78 8.64 7.20
N VAL A 191 9.51 7.71 8.11
CA VAL A 191 8.43 6.73 7.99
C VAL A 191 7.07 7.40 8.26
N THR A 192 6.08 7.10 7.43
CA THR A 192 4.71 7.61 7.56
C THR A 192 3.71 6.53 8.01
N ALA A 193 3.97 5.27 7.69
CA ALA A 193 3.17 4.16 8.16
C ALA A 193 3.99 2.87 8.25
N ILE A 194 3.61 2.02 9.20
CA ILE A 194 4.17 0.68 9.38
C ILE A 194 3.03 -0.32 9.65
N GLN A 195 3.24 -1.55 9.20
CA GLN A 195 2.45 -2.71 9.60
C GLN A 195 3.40 -3.88 9.80
N MET A 196 3.27 -4.56 10.94
CA MET A 196 3.98 -5.79 11.24
C MET A 196 2.98 -6.90 11.48
N ASP A 197 3.14 -8.01 10.77
CA ASP A 197 2.34 -9.22 10.95
C ASP A 197 3.26 -10.38 11.35
N ILE A 198 3.04 -10.91 12.55
CA ILE A 198 3.85 -11.99 13.15
C ILE A 198 3.02 -13.25 13.14
N LYS A 199 3.49 -14.27 12.43
CA LYS A 199 2.79 -15.55 12.28
C LYS A 199 3.17 -16.60 13.33
N LYS A 200 4.33 -16.41 14.00
CA LYS A 200 4.78 -17.25 15.10
C LYS A 200 4.95 -16.42 16.37
N ILE A 201 4.17 -16.71 17.38
CA ILE A 201 4.32 -16.14 18.72
C ILE A 201 5.50 -16.83 19.40
N GLY A 202 6.61 -16.13 19.61
CA GLY A 202 7.67 -16.76 20.38
C GLY A 202 9.01 -16.08 20.54
N ARG A 203 9.47 -15.15 19.72
CA ARG A 203 10.76 -14.46 19.95
C ARG A 203 10.76 -12.99 19.58
N ALA A 204 10.69 -12.18 20.61
CA ALA A 204 10.77 -10.72 20.54
C ALA A 204 12.17 -10.18 20.15
N SER A 205 13.19 -11.02 20.13
CA SER A 205 14.59 -10.64 19.86
C SER A 205 14.88 -10.14 18.44
N CYS A 206 13.94 -10.36 17.50
CA CYS A 206 14.09 -9.86 16.13
C CYS A 206 13.65 -8.39 15.95
N ARG A 207 13.06 -7.77 16.97
CA ARG A 207 12.47 -6.42 16.87
C ARG A 207 13.50 -5.31 16.67
N GLU A 208 14.71 -5.51 17.15
CA GLU A 208 15.71 -4.44 17.19
C GLU A 208 16.50 -4.29 15.90
N ARG A 209 16.37 -5.21 14.96
CA ARG A 209 17.22 -5.25 13.75
C ARG A 209 16.49 -5.02 12.43
N VAL A 210 15.17 -4.88 12.46
CA VAL A 210 14.36 -4.55 11.30
C VAL A 210 14.09 -3.06 11.24
#